data_c10175312d0820afb6d16d15c109d458
#
_entry.id   c10175312d0820afb6d16d15c109d458
#
_cell.length_a   1.000
_cell.length_b   1.000
_cell.length_c   1.000
_cell.angle_alpha   90.00
_cell.angle_beta   90.00
_cell.angle_gamma   90.00
#
_symmetry.space_group_name_H-M   'P 1'
#
loop_
_entity.id
_entity.type
_entity.pdbx_description
1 polymer ?
#
loop_
_entity_poly.entity_id
_entity_poly.type
_entity_poly.pdbx_seq_one_letter_code
_entity_poly.pdbx_strand_id
1 'polypeptide(L)' 'MANELEIVRTKDSIIIRCLDENIFNDKVKHYLNNGYQLAEKVVTNKFGLNKAILKKLSSN' A
#
# COMPACT_ATOMS: atom_id res chain seq x y z
N MET A 1 16.08 -7.14 -10.84
CA MET A 1 15.56 -6.94 -10.39
C MET A 1 14.65 -6.09 -10.43
N ALA A 2 13.90 -5.88 -10.68
CA ALA A 2 13.06 -5.06 -10.89
C ALA A 2 11.98 -4.84 -10.05
N ASN A 3 11.58 -5.63 -9.27
CA ASN A 3 10.45 -5.41 -8.48
C ASN A 3 10.82 -4.72 -7.27
N GLU A 4 10.72 -3.45 -7.25
CA GLU A 4 11.07 -2.76 -6.09
C GLU A 4 9.85 -2.50 -5.30
N LEU A 5 9.63 -3.21 -4.24
CA LEU A 5 8.54 -2.99 -3.33
C LEU A 5 9.04 -2.05 -2.24
N GLU A 6 8.35 -0.94 -2.09
CA GLU A 6 8.72 0.00 -1.06
C GLU A 6 7.55 0.18 -0.11
N ILE A 7 7.79 0.01 1.17
CA ILE A 7 6.77 0.19 2.18
C ILE A 7 7.30 1.16 3.21
N VAL A 8 6.60 2.27 3.37
CA VAL A 8 6.97 3.28 4.35
C VAL A 8 5.95 3.23 5.46
N ARG A 9 6.41 3.04 6.67
CA ARG A 9 5.52 2.99 7.82
C ARG A 9 5.64 4.24 8.63
N THR A 10 4.52 4.81 8.98
CA THR A 10 4.51 5.88 9.93
C THR A 10 3.73 5.41 11.14
N LYS A 11 3.48 6.29 12.07
CA LYS A 11 2.82 5.92 13.28
C LYS A 11 1.45 5.30 13.04
N ASP A 12 0.69 5.88 12.14
CA ASP A 12 -0.68 5.42 11.91
C ASP A 12 -0.95 5.05 10.47
N SER A 13 0.03 5.09 9.63
CA SER A 13 -0.19 4.92 8.20
C SER A 13 0.88 4.06 7.57
N ILE A 14 0.53 3.51 6.43
CA ILE A 14 1.47 2.73 5.64
C ILE A 14 1.31 3.19 4.20
N ILE A 15 2.42 3.46 3.55
CA ILE A 15 2.43 3.80 2.13
C ILE A 15 3.12 2.68 1.41
N ILE A 16 2.44 2.08 0.44
CA ILE A 16 2.98 0.97 -0.33
C ILE A 16 3.17 1.44 -1.76
N ARG A 17 4.35 1.23 -2.29
CA ARG A 17 4.65 1.54 -3.69
C ARG A 17 5.30 0.34 -4.33
N CYS A 18 4.84 -0.06 -5.48
CA CYS A 18 5.40 -1.21 -6.16
C CYS A 18 5.03 -1.16 -7.64
N LEU A 19 5.99 -1.53 -8.49
CA LEU A 19 5.72 -1.57 -9.91
C LEU A 19 4.96 -2.82 -10.29
N ASP A 20 5.13 -3.90 -9.56
CA ASP A 20 4.45 -5.14 -9.88
C ASP A 20 3.06 -5.12 -9.27
N GLU A 21 2.06 -5.16 -10.13
CA GLU A 21 0.69 -5.03 -9.67
C GLU A 21 0.28 -6.21 -8.78
N ASN A 22 0.75 -7.39 -9.08
CA ASN A 22 0.36 -8.56 -8.29
C ASN A 22 0.93 -8.49 -6.88
N ILE A 23 2.19 -8.12 -6.77
CA ILE A 23 2.80 -7.97 -5.46
C ILE A 23 2.16 -6.83 -4.71
N PHE A 24 1.89 -5.74 -5.42
CA PHE A 24 1.26 -4.59 -4.82
C PHE A 24 -0.11 -4.95 -4.23
N ASN A 25 -0.93 -5.64 -5.01
CA ASN A 25 -2.26 -6.03 -4.55
C ASN A 25 -2.20 -6.98 -3.39
N ASP A 26 -1.23 -7.90 -3.40
CA ASP A 26 -1.06 -8.82 -2.29
C ASP A 26 -0.74 -8.07 -1.00
N LYS A 27 0.13 -7.10 -1.07
CA LYS A 27 0.50 -6.35 0.13
C LYS A 27 -0.64 -5.49 0.63
N VAL A 28 -1.36 -4.85 -0.27
CA VAL A 28 -2.51 -4.06 0.12
C VAL A 28 -3.53 -4.95 0.81
N LYS A 29 -3.81 -6.10 0.22
CA LYS A 29 -4.78 -7.00 0.80
C LYS A 29 -4.33 -7.49 2.17
N HIS A 30 -3.04 -7.76 2.32
CA HIS A 30 -2.49 -8.20 3.59
C HIS A 30 -2.79 -7.17 4.69
N TYR A 31 -2.53 -5.90 4.40
CA TYR A 31 -2.76 -4.89 5.41
C TYR A 31 -4.24 -4.63 5.64
N LEU A 32 -5.05 -4.74 4.60
CA LEU A 32 -6.49 -4.58 4.78
C LEU A 32 -7.03 -5.66 5.71
N ASN A 33 -6.43 -6.85 5.67
CA ASN A 33 -6.86 -7.92 6.56
C ASN A 33 -6.26 -7.81 7.95
N ASN A 34 -5.38 -6.86 8.15
CA ASN A 34 -4.69 -6.72 9.43
C ASN A 34 -5.00 -5.40 10.13
N GLY A 35 -6.16 -4.87 9.87
CA GLY A 35 -6.60 -3.69 10.63
C GLY A 35 -6.30 -2.37 10.00
N TYR A 36 -6.05 -2.35 8.69
CA TYR A 36 -5.83 -1.10 7.98
C TYR A 36 -6.93 -0.91 6.95
N GLN A 37 -7.11 0.31 6.49
CA GLN A 37 -8.03 0.58 5.40
C GLN A 37 -7.40 1.60 4.49
N LEU A 38 -7.87 1.64 3.25
CA LEU A 38 -7.35 2.61 2.30
C LEU A 38 -7.75 4.01 2.71
N ALA A 39 -6.78 4.88 2.84
CA ALA A 39 -7.05 6.25 3.18
C ALA A 39 -7.41 7.05 1.94
N GLU A 40 -6.88 6.63 0.79
CA GLU A 40 -7.15 7.30 -0.46
C GLU A 40 -7.18 6.27 -1.55
N LYS A 41 -7.68 6.65 -2.71
CA LYS A 41 -7.73 5.70 -3.81
C LYS A 41 -6.33 5.29 -4.24
N VAL A 42 -6.21 4.07 -4.69
CA VAL A 42 -4.97 3.60 -5.26
C VAL A 42 -4.66 4.42 -6.51
N VAL A 43 -3.44 4.85 -6.66
CA VAL A 43 -3.02 5.65 -7.77
C VAL A 43 -1.92 4.92 -8.52
N THR A 44 -1.98 4.94 -9.83
CA THR A 44 -0.92 4.38 -10.66
C THR A 44 -0.40 5.51 -11.54
N ASN A 45 0.89 5.78 -11.47
CA ASN A 45 1.41 6.87 -12.25
C ASN A 45 1.70 6.41 -13.69
N LYS A 46 2.18 7.31 -14.50
CA LYS A 46 2.36 6.98 -15.92
C LYS A 46 3.50 6.00 -16.16
N PHE A 47 4.31 5.75 -15.18
CA PHE A 47 5.37 4.77 -15.31
C PHE A 47 4.94 3.40 -14.80
N GLY A 48 3.71 3.27 -14.36
CA GLY A 48 3.22 2.00 -13.87
C GLY A 48 3.46 1.75 -12.39
N LEU A 49 3.92 2.75 -11.68
CA LEU A 49 4.14 2.60 -10.26
C LEU A 49 2.82 2.73 -9.51
N ASN A 50 2.47 1.69 -8.78
CA ASN A 50 1.25 1.69 -8.00
C ASN A 50 1.52 2.21 -6.60
N LYS A 51 0.62 2.99 -6.08
CA LYS A 51 0.80 3.58 -4.76
C LYS A 51 -0.50 3.50 -3.99
N ALA A 52 -0.42 3.07 -2.76
CA ALA A 52 -1.59 3.03 -1.88
C ALA A 52 -1.20 3.59 -0.53
N ILE A 53 -2.11 4.35 0.06
CA ILE A 53 -1.93 4.88 1.39
C ILE A 53 -2.99 4.26 2.27
N LEU A 54 -2.54 3.56 3.31
CA LEU A 54 -3.46 2.90 4.21
C LEU A 54 -3.33 3.51 5.59
N LYS A 55 -4.43 3.56 6.29
CA LYS A 55 -4.46 4.08 7.63
C LYS A 55 -4.86 2.99 8.58
N LYS A 56 -4.26 2.98 9.75
CA LYS A 56 -4.61 2.00 10.74
C LYS A 56 -6.01 2.31 11.27
N LEU A 57 -6.84 1.30 11.37
CA LEU A 57 -8.14 1.47 11.95
C LEU A 57 -7.97 1.65 13.44
N SER A 58 -8.58 2.68 13.94
CA SER A 58 -8.44 2.97 15.31
C SER A 58 -9.28 2.09 16.11
N SER A 59 -8.75 1.49 17.05
CA SER A 59 -9.55 0.73 17.82
C SER A 59 -9.61 1.31 19.04
N ASN A 60 -9.50 1.91 19.48
CA ASN A 60 -9.66 2.28 20.70
C ASN A 60 -10.12 2.20 21.30
#